data_4de3ce335dc4e725cf9780568e917a77
#
_entry.id   4de3ce335dc4e725cf9780568e917a77
#
_cell.length_a   1.000
_cell.length_b   1.000
_cell.length_c   1.000
_cell.angle_alpha   90.00
_cell.angle_beta   90.00
_cell.angle_gamma   90.00
#
_symmetry.space_group_name_H-M   'P 1'
#
loop_
_entity.id
_entity.type
_entity.pdbx_description
1 polymer ?
#
loop_
_entity_poly.entity_id
_entity_poly.type
_entity_poly.pdbx_seq_one_letter_code
_entity_poly.pdbx_strand_id
1 'polypeptide(L)'
;PRGAGRVNAPTITTAFTECVGGEDPSVQTGMGWVSGPELTAATANAGGLGIIASATMTYAELENAIVRTKELTTRPFGVNLRADAEDAAERCELMIRHGVRVASFALAPKPELIARLKENGLVVVPSIGAAKHAVKVASWGADAVIVQGGEGGGHTGPVATTLLLPSVIDALGGAGNTSIPVIAGGGFFDGRGLVAALAYGAAGVAMGTRFLLTSDSRVPDAVKQQYLEKGLQDTVVSTRVDGMPHRVLRTGLVNALESGSPVKGMLAAVQNANKFKSMTGMRWQALARDGLNMKKASDRTWQQIVMAANTP
;
A
#
# COMPACT_ATOMS: atom_id res chain seq x y z
N PRO A 1 18.29 20.12 6.03
CA PRO A 1 19.13 19.95 7.19
C PRO A 1 19.20 18.47 7.53
N ARG A 2 20.36 17.88 7.30
CA ARG A 2 20.66 16.48 7.63
C ARG A 2 20.93 16.41 9.12
N GLY A 3 20.29 15.43 9.81
CA GLY A 3 20.81 14.95 11.08
C GLY A 3 20.45 15.78 12.30
N ALA A 4 19.14 15.95 12.58
CA ALA A 4 18.73 15.94 13.97
C ALA A 4 18.86 14.48 14.43
N GLY A 5 19.95 14.17 15.15
CA GLY A 5 20.09 12.88 15.80
C GLY A 5 18.83 12.58 16.59
N ARG A 6 18.30 11.37 16.52
CA ARG A 6 17.21 10.91 17.40
C ARG A 6 17.71 11.17 18.84
N VAL A 7 17.24 12.24 19.44
CA VAL A 7 17.27 12.37 20.89
C VAL A 7 16.53 11.15 21.40
N ASN A 8 17.02 10.47 22.45
CA ASN A 8 16.48 9.26 23.09
C ASN A 8 14.96 9.35 23.32
N ALA A 9 14.17 9.34 22.24
CA ALA A 9 12.74 9.25 22.33
C ALA A 9 12.38 7.79 22.70
N PRO A 10 11.51 7.56 23.67
CA PRO A 10 11.09 6.22 24.01
C PRO A 10 10.49 5.53 22.79
N THR A 11 11.00 4.37 22.43
CA THR A 11 10.45 3.54 21.34
C THR A 11 9.19 2.83 21.84
N ILE A 12 8.17 2.76 21.01
CA ILE A 12 6.94 2.01 21.31
C ILE A 12 7.14 0.58 20.79
N THR A 13 7.51 -0.33 21.67
CA THR A 13 7.61 -1.76 21.32
C THR A 13 6.22 -2.40 21.34
N THR A 14 5.89 -3.13 20.30
CA THR A 14 4.63 -3.88 20.17
C THR A 14 4.91 -5.27 19.59
N ALA A 15 3.95 -6.19 19.68
CA ALA A 15 4.06 -7.50 19.05
C ALA A 15 4.37 -7.42 17.53
N PHE A 16 3.94 -6.35 16.86
CA PHE A 16 4.28 -6.11 15.46
C PHE A 16 5.75 -5.72 15.26
N THR A 17 6.28 -4.78 16.05
CA THR A 17 7.70 -4.39 15.94
C THR A 17 8.64 -5.56 16.22
N GLU A 18 8.31 -6.41 17.20
CA GLU A 18 9.05 -7.65 17.48
C GLU A 18 8.98 -8.64 16.32
N CYS A 19 7.80 -8.81 15.72
CA CYS A 19 7.56 -9.72 14.60
C CYS A 19 8.40 -9.37 13.37
N VAL A 20 8.47 -8.08 13.01
CA VAL A 20 9.16 -7.62 11.79
C VAL A 20 10.61 -7.19 12.03
N GLY A 21 11.02 -7.00 13.29
CA GLY A 21 12.33 -6.47 13.66
C GLY A 21 12.44 -4.95 13.44
N GLY A 22 11.32 -4.23 13.57
CA GLY A 22 11.24 -2.76 13.48
C GLY A 22 11.39 -2.07 14.83
N GLU A 23 11.58 -0.76 14.84
CA GLU A 23 11.68 0.06 16.05
C GLU A 23 10.36 0.80 16.35
N ASP A 24 9.64 1.23 15.30
CA ASP A 24 8.40 1.98 15.41
C ASP A 24 7.22 1.19 14.84
N PRO A 25 6.04 1.20 15.48
CA PRO A 25 4.87 0.46 15.02
C PRO A 25 4.14 1.19 13.87
N SER A 26 4.91 1.56 12.85
CA SER A 26 4.43 2.27 11.66
C SER A 26 4.85 1.56 10.38
N VAL A 27 3.91 1.47 9.44
CA VAL A 27 4.10 0.82 8.15
C VAL A 27 3.83 1.83 7.03
N GLN A 28 4.80 1.98 6.13
CA GLN A 28 4.58 2.57 4.83
C GLN A 28 4.09 1.47 3.90
N THR A 29 2.82 1.55 3.50
CA THR A 29 2.18 0.51 2.67
C THR A 29 2.75 0.45 1.26
N GLY A 30 2.63 -0.70 0.61
CA GLY A 30 2.94 -0.85 -0.81
C GLY A 30 1.93 -0.09 -1.66
N MET A 31 2.32 1.06 -2.17
CA MET A 31 1.53 1.88 -3.09
C MET A 31 2.12 1.80 -4.49
N GLY A 32 1.37 1.31 -5.46
CA GLY A 32 1.81 1.25 -6.85
C GLY A 32 2.35 2.60 -7.33
N TRP A 33 3.46 2.62 -8.09
CA TRP A 33 4.16 3.81 -8.58
C TRP A 33 4.83 4.70 -7.53
N VAL A 34 4.45 4.60 -6.26
CA VAL A 34 4.91 5.46 -5.16
C VAL A 34 6.00 4.77 -4.35
N SER A 35 5.73 3.54 -3.93
CA SER A 35 6.57 2.80 -2.99
C SER A 35 7.72 2.08 -3.73
N GLY A 36 8.72 2.85 -4.11
CA GLY A 36 9.98 2.38 -4.67
C GLY A 36 11.07 2.20 -3.62
N PRO A 37 12.31 1.87 -4.06
CA PRO A 37 13.45 1.62 -3.18
C PRO A 37 13.77 2.76 -2.21
N GLU A 38 13.77 3.99 -2.68
CA GLU A 38 14.14 5.17 -1.91
C GLU A 38 13.18 5.39 -0.73
N LEU A 39 11.87 5.40 -0.98
CA LEU A 39 10.87 5.58 0.08
C LEU A 39 10.87 4.40 1.06
N THR A 40 10.99 3.18 0.56
CA THR A 40 11.06 1.96 1.37
C THR A 40 12.26 1.99 2.31
N ALA A 41 13.45 2.30 1.78
CA ALA A 41 14.68 2.38 2.57
C ALA A 41 14.67 3.54 3.55
N ALA A 42 14.17 4.72 3.16
CA ALA A 42 14.05 5.88 4.04
C ALA A 42 13.13 5.57 5.24
N THR A 43 12.01 4.90 5.00
CA THR A 43 11.10 4.45 6.06
C THR A 43 11.78 3.45 7.00
N ALA A 44 12.49 2.45 6.45
CA ALA A 44 13.22 1.46 7.23
C ALA A 44 14.32 2.11 8.08
N ASN A 45 15.09 3.02 7.50
CA ASN A 45 16.13 3.77 8.20
C ASN A 45 15.57 4.69 9.29
N ALA A 46 14.33 5.14 9.14
CA ALA A 46 13.61 5.90 10.16
C ALA A 46 13.01 5.03 11.29
N GLY A 47 13.08 3.70 11.18
CA GLY A 47 12.64 2.74 12.21
C GLY A 47 11.28 2.09 11.94
N GLY A 48 10.53 2.54 10.94
CA GLY A 48 9.28 1.91 10.50
C GLY A 48 9.50 0.75 9.52
N LEU A 49 8.43 0.09 9.11
CA LEU A 49 8.48 -0.91 8.04
C LEU A 49 8.15 -0.26 6.69
N GLY A 50 9.15 -0.15 5.80
CA GLY A 50 8.95 0.22 4.41
C GLY A 50 8.58 -0.99 3.56
N ILE A 51 7.63 -0.82 2.62
CA ILE A 51 7.16 -1.90 1.74
C ILE A 51 7.22 -1.48 0.27
N ILE A 52 7.99 -2.18 -0.55
CA ILE A 52 8.02 -2.03 -2.02
C ILE A 52 6.67 -2.47 -2.60
N ALA A 53 6.12 -1.71 -3.54
CA ALA A 53 4.91 -2.09 -4.28
C ALA A 53 5.26 -2.79 -5.59
N SER A 54 5.07 -4.09 -5.68
CA SER A 54 5.46 -4.86 -6.87
C SER A 54 4.38 -4.97 -7.96
N ALA A 55 3.12 -4.67 -7.65
CA ALA A 55 2.01 -4.87 -8.58
C ALA A 55 2.14 -4.11 -9.91
N THR A 56 2.91 -3.01 -9.93
CA THR A 56 3.17 -2.19 -11.12
C THR A 56 4.56 -2.41 -11.72
N MET A 57 5.29 -3.41 -11.25
CA MET A 57 6.64 -3.76 -11.69
C MET A 57 6.63 -5.08 -12.47
N THR A 58 7.45 -5.16 -13.49
CA THR A 58 7.85 -6.44 -14.07
C THR A 58 8.71 -7.21 -13.07
N TYR A 59 8.94 -8.49 -13.33
CA TYR A 59 9.80 -9.33 -12.48
C TYR A 59 11.22 -8.73 -12.35
N ALA A 60 11.83 -8.31 -13.45
CA ALA A 60 13.17 -7.72 -13.45
C ALA A 60 13.20 -6.35 -12.72
N GLU A 61 12.17 -5.53 -12.86
CA GLU A 61 12.06 -4.28 -12.11
C GLU A 61 11.93 -4.51 -10.62
N LEU A 62 11.18 -5.54 -10.20
CA LEU A 62 11.08 -5.90 -8.78
C LEU A 62 12.43 -6.38 -8.25
N GLU A 63 13.15 -7.23 -8.97
CA GLU A 63 14.48 -7.67 -8.56
C GLU A 63 15.43 -6.51 -8.38
N ASN A 64 15.50 -5.60 -9.35
CA ASN A 64 16.30 -4.38 -9.27
C ASN A 64 15.88 -3.50 -8.09
N ALA A 65 14.58 -3.37 -7.82
CA ALA A 65 14.07 -2.60 -6.69
C ALA A 65 14.50 -3.22 -5.34
N ILE A 66 14.47 -4.53 -5.20
CA ILE A 66 14.94 -5.24 -3.99
C ILE A 66 16.45 -5.01 -3.80
N VAL A 67 17.25 -5.22 -4.85
CA VAL A 67 18.71 -5.00 -4.82
C VAL A 67 19.00 -3.56 -4.42
N ARG A 68 18.36 -2.59 -5.08
CA ARG A 68 18.54 -1.17 -4.77
C ARG A 68 18.14 -0.82 -3.33
N THR A 69 17.08 -1.39 -2.81
CA THR A 69 16.67 -1.18 -1.40
C THR A 69 17.75 -1.69 -0.44
N LYS A 70 18.35 -2.86 -0.72
CA LYS A 70 19.44 -3.43 0.10
C LYS A 70 20.73 -2.62 0.04
N GLU A 71 20.97 -1.86 -1.02
CA GLU A 71 22.08 -0.89 -1.08
C GLU A 71 21.83 0.34 -0.19
N LEU A 72 20.55 0.73 -0.01
CA LEU A 72 20.16 1.93 0.71
C LEU A 72 19.91 1.70 2.21
N THR A 73 19.65 0.45 2.62
CA THR A 73 19.37 0.09 4.01
C THR A 73 19.82 -1.32 4.35
N THR A 74 20.28 -1.51 5.59
CA THR A 74 20.51 -2.83 6.19
C THR A 74 19.36 -3.25 7.09
N ARG A 75 18.35 -2.39 7.24
CA ARG A 75 17.18 -2.64 8.09
C ARG A 75 16.14 -3.51 7.36
N PRO A 76 15.28 -4.21 8.12
CA PRO A 76 14.21 -5.01 7.51
C PRO A 76 13.24 -4.15 6.69
N PHE A 77 12.84 -4.69 5.55
CA PHE A 77 11.81 -4.12 4.66
C PHE A 77 10.93 -5.21 4.08
N GLY A 78 9.82 -4.81 3.48
CA GLY A 78 8.86 -5.73 2.87
C GLY A 78 8.68 -5.51 1.37
N VAL A 79 8.02 -6.48 0.74
CA VAL A 79 7.50 -6.40 -0.63
C VAL A 79 6.02 -6.74 -0.60
N ASN A 80 5.20 -5.90 -1.24
CA ASN A 80 3.77 -6.14 -1.42
C ASN A 80 3.51 -6.84 -2.75
N LEU A 81 2.78 -7.94 -2.70
CA LEU A 81 2.37 -8.77 -3.84
C LEU A 81 0.84 -8.78 -3.97
N ARG A 82 0.35 -8.97 -5.19
CA ARG A 82 -1.03 -9.42 -5.42
C ARG A 82 -1.06 -10.94 -5.35
N ALA A 83 -1.91 -11.49 -4.47
CA ALA A 83 -2.01 -12.93 -4.28
C ALA A 83 -2.61 -13.66 -5.50
N ASP A 84 -3.34 -12.94 -6.35
CA ASP A 84 -3.98 -13.42 -7.58
C ASP A 84 -3.14 -13.18 -8.85
N ALA A 85 -1.91 -12.65 -8.72
CA ALA A 85 -1.03 -12.48 -9.86
C ALA A 85 -0.53 -13.84 -10.38
N GLU A 86 -0.46 -14.01 -11.71
CA GLU A 86 0.00 -15.24 -12.35
C GLU A 86 1.43 -15.62 -11.93
N ASP A 87 2.29 -14.61 -11.71
CA ASP A 87 3.69 -14.75 -11.31
C ASP A 87 3.90 -14.61 -9.77
N ALA A 88 2.83 -14.76 -8.96
CA ALA A 88 2.93 -14.58 -7.52
C ALA A 88 3.92 -15.56 -6.87
N ALA A 89 3.93 -16.81 -7.29
CA ALA A 89 4.83 -17.83 -6.76
C ALA A 89 6.30 -17.52 -7.11
N GLU A 90 6.60 -17.13 -8.35
CA GLU A 90 7.95 -16.77 -8.78
C GLU A 90 8.46 -15.53 -8.04
N ARG A 91 7.60 -14.55 -7.77
CA ARG A 91 7.94 -13.37 -6.96
C ARG A 91 8.18 -13.74 -5.49
N CYS A 92 7.47 -14.72 -4.95
CA CYS A 92 7.77 -15.26 -3.61
C CYS A 92 9.17 -15.89 -3.58
N GLU A 93 9.52 -16.71 -4.57
CA GLU A 93 10.88 -17.29 -4.67
C GLU A 93 11.96 -16.22 -4.85
N LEU A 94 11.67 -15.12 -5.56
CA LEU A 94 12.55 -13.98 -5.67
C LEU A 94 12.81 -13.35 -4.29
N MET A 95 11.76 -13.12 -3.52
CA MET A 95 11.87 -12.56 -2.17
C MET A 95 12.68 -13.47 -1.24
N ILE A 96 12.46 -14.78 -1.31
CA ILE A 96 13.23 -15.79 -0.55
C ILE A 96 14.72 -15.69 -0.91
N ARG A 97 15.03 -15.74 -2.20
CA ARG A 97 16.41 -15.66 -2.73
C ARG A 97 17.16 -14.42 -2.24
N HIS A 98 16.48 -13.30 -2.19
CA HIS A 98 17.07 -12.03 -1.76
C HIS A 98 16.99 -11.78 -0.24
N GLY A 99 16.40 -12.69 0.53
CA GLY A 99 16.27 -12.54 1.98
C GLY A 99 15.43 -11.34 2.40
N VAL A 100 14.33 -11.07 1.66
CA VAL A 100 13.36 -10.05 2.06
C VAL A 100 12.71 -10.46 3.37
N ARG A 101 12.55 -9.52 4.32
CA ARG A 101 12.01 -9.85 5.63
C ARG A 101 10.51 -10.07 5.64
N VAL A 102 9.74 -9.24 4.92
CA VAL A 102 8.27 -9.23 5.01
C VAL A 102 7.63 -9.42 3.64
N ALA A 103 6.76 -10.41 3.54
CA ALA A 103 5.84 -10.61 2.42
C ALA A 103 4.47 -10.04 2.77
N SER A 104 4.14 -8.86 2.23
CA SER A 104 2.81 -8.27 2.35
C SER A 104 1.95 -8.64 1.15
N PHE A 105 0.66 -8.90 1.37
CA PHE A 105 -0.25 -9.27 0.28
C PHE A 105 -1.47 -8.37 0.22
N ALA A 106 -1.76 -7.86 -0.97
CA ALA A 106 -3.09 -7.41 -1.32
C ALA A 106 -3.92 -8.66 -1.68
N LEU A 107 -5.02 -8.88 -1.00
CA LEU A 107 -5.78 -10.13 -0.95
C LEU A 107 -5.07 -11.24 -0.16
N ALA A 108 -5.84 -12.26 0.26
CA ALA A 108 -5.31 -13.39 1.00
C ALA A 108 -4.53 -14.35 0.05
N PRO A 109 -3.26 -14.64 0.31
CA PRO A 109 -2.52 -15.64 -0.45
C PRO A 109 -3.03 -17.04 -0.14
N LYS A 110 -2.69 -18.01 -0.99
CA LYS A 110 -2.99 -19.42 -0.75
C LYS A 110 -2.17 -19.94 0.44
N PRO A 111 -2.71 -20.90 1.24
CA PRO A 111 -1.99 -21.47 2.39
C PRO A 111 -0.58 -21.98 2.06
N GLU A 112 -0.42 -22.58 0.88
CA GLU A 112 0.86 -23.15 0.43
C GLU A 112 1.92 -22.05 0.24
N LEU A 113 1.53 -20.86 -0.25
CA LEU A 113 2.45 -19.73 -0.36
C LEU A 113 2.83 -19.17 1.03
N ILE A 114 1.89 -19.15 1.98
CA ILE A 114 2.19 -18.75 3.35
C ILE A 114 3.21 -19.70 3.95
N ALA A 115 2.96 -21.02 3.88
CA ALA A 115 3.86 -22.03 4.40
C ALA A 115 5.27 -21.90 3.79
N ARG A 116 5.35 -21.80 2.45
CA ARG A 116 6.62 -21.66 1.72
C ARG A 116 7.45 -20.46 2.16
N LEU A 117 6.81 -19.30 2.33
CA LEU A 117 7.48 -18.08 2.78
C LEU A 117 7.97 -18.21 4.22
N LYS A 118 7.14 -18.76 5.11
CA LYS A 118 7.49 -18.96 6.53
C LYS A 118 8.62 -19.97 6.73
N GLU A 119 8.63 -21.08 5.99
CA GLU A 119 9.73 -22.06 5.99
C GLU A 119 11.08 -21.41 5.64
N ASN A 120 11.06 -20.29 4.90
CA ASN A 120 12.25 -19.52 4.55
C ASN A 120 12.45 -18.26 5.40
N GLY A 121 11.76 -18.15 6.53
CA GLY A 121 11.98 -17.11 7.53
C GLY A 121 11.37 -15.75 7.21
N LEU A 122 10.47 -15.66 6.19
CA LEU A 122 9.75 -14.43 5.90
C LEU A 122 8.52 -14.31 6.81
N VAL A 123 8.22 -13.08 7.20
CA VAL A 123 7.01 -12.71 7.92
C VAL A 123 5.91 -12.43 6.90
N VAL A 124 4.77 -13.10 7.03
CA VAL A 124 3.66 -13.00 6.07
C VAL A 124 2.54 -12.13 6.61
N VAL A 125 2.24 -11.02 5.91
CA VAL A 125 1.31 -9.97 6.35
C VAL A 125 0.26 -9.67 5.25
N PRO A 126 -0.85 -10.39 5.19
CA PRO A 126 -1.94 -10.07 4.26
C PRO A 126 -2.76 -8.87 4.73
N SER A 127 -3.28 -8.10 3.76
CA SER A 127 -4.28 -7.05 4.00
C SER A 127 -5.69 -7.63 3.93
N ILE A 128 -6.53 -7.29 4.90
CA ILE A 128 -7.90 -7.80 5.01
C ILE A 128 -8.89 -6.66 5.29
N GLY A 129 -10.14 -6.87 4.90
CA GLY A 129 -11.26 -5.93 5.09
C GLY A 129 -12.46 -6.54 5.84
N ALA A 130 -12.31 -7.69 6.50
CA ALA A 130 -13.37 -8.32 7.30
C ALA A 130 -12.80 -9.26 8.36
N ALA A 131 -13.47 -9.38 9.50
CA ALA A 131 -13.07 -10.23 10.62
C ALA A 131 -12.92 -11.72 10.21
N LYS A 132 -13.86 -12.25 9.42
CA LYS A 132 -13.77 -13.62 8.91
C LYS A 132 -12.52 -13.89 8.06
N HIS A 133 -12.01 -12.88 7.35
CA HIS A 133 -10.79 -13.01 6.57
C HIS A 133 -9.55 -13.02 7.48
N ALA A 134 -9.55 -12.24 8.57
CA ALA A 134 -8.48 -12.25 9.56
C ALA A 134 -8.34 -13.63 10.21
N VAL A 135 -9.43 -14.19 10.71
CA VAL A 135 -9.47 -15.55 11.30
C VAL A 135 -8.97 -16.59 10.29
N LYS A 136 -9.41 -16.48 9.04
CA LYS A 136 -9.02 -17.40 7.97
C LYS A 136 -7.51 -17.35 7.69
N VAL A 137 -6.93 -16.18 7.49
CA VAL A 137 -5.48 -16.08 7.20
C VAL A 137 -4.63 -16.42 8.43
N ALA A 138 -5.10 -16.12 9.64
CA ALA A 138 -4.46 -16.55 10.88
C ALA A 138 -4.40 -18.08 10.98
N SER A 139 -5.51 -18.78 10.68
CA SER A 139 -5.54 -20.25 10.65
C SER A 139 -4.65 -20.86 9.57
N TRP A 140 -4.30 -20.11 8.54
CA TRP A 140 -3.36 -20.51 7.49
C TRP A 140 -1.90 -20.21 7.85
N GLY A 141 -1.66 -19.57 9.02
CA GLY A 141 -0.33 -19.30 9.53
C GLY A 141 0.24 -17.92 9.17
N ALA A 142 -0.58 -16.94 8.77
CA ALA A 142 -0.11 -15.56 8.65
C ALA A 142 0.45 -15.06 9.99
N ASP A 143 1.50 -14.24 9.94
CA ASP A 143 2.20 -13.75 11.13
C ASP A 143 1.61 -12.45 11.69
N ALA A 144 0.95 -11.67 10.83
CA ALA A 144 0.23 -10.46 11.19
C ALA A 144 -0.80 -10.13 10.10
N VAL A 145 -1.70 -9.16 10.34
CA VAL A 145 -2.64 -8.67 9.33
C VAL A 145 -2.67 -7.15 9.29
N ILE A 146 -2.80 -6.57 8.10
CA ILE A 146 -3.18 -5.18 7.92
C ILE A 146 -4.69 -5.13 7.74
N VAL A 147 -5.38 -4.43 8.64
CA VAL A 147 -6.83 -4.23 8.61
C VAL A 147 -7.13 -2.88 8.00
N GLN A 148 -7.67 -2.87 6.78
CA GLN A 148 -7.96 -1.62 6.07
C GLN A 148 -9.46 -1.33 6.07
N GLY A 149 -9.85 -0.26 6.75
CA GLY A 149 -11.21 0.26 6.75
C GLY A 149 -11.55 1.13 5.54
N GLY A 150 -12.79 1.58 5.48
CA GLY A 150 -13.36 2.33 4.36
C GLY A 150 -12.71 3.68 4.07
N GLU A 151 -11.95 4.24 5.00
CA GLU A 151 -11.17 5.48 4.84
C GLU A 151 -9.86 5.25 4.08
N GLY A 152 -9.46 3.99 3.87
CA GLY A 152 -8.24 3.66 3.14
C GLY A 152 -8.27 4.15 1.69
N GLY A 153 -7.15 4.70 1.22
CA GLY A 153 -6.95 5.03 -0.20
C GLY A 153 -6.73 3.78 -1.05
N GLY A 154 -7.03 3.88 -2.34
CA GLY A 154 -7.00 2.73 -3.23
C GLY A 154 -8.22 1.82 -3.03
N HIS A 155 -8.08 0.53 -3.30
CA HIS A 155 -9.14 -0.45 -3.06
C HIS A 155 -9.55 -0.45 -1.60
N THR A 156 -10.84 -0.33 -1.34
CA THR A 156 -11.35 -0.20 0.02
C THR A 156 -12.68 -0.94 0.19
N GLY A 157 -12.99 -1.27 1.45
CA GLY A 157 -14.28 -1.85 1.83
C GLY A 157 -15.28 -0.78 2.29
N PRO A 158 -16.53 -1.17 2.55
CA PRO A 158 -17.58 -0.25 2.99
C PRO A 158 -17.56 0.03 4.50
N VAL A 159 -16.81 -0.74 5.29
CA VAL A 159 -16.83 -0.66 6.76
C VAL A 159 -15.82 0.36 7.25
N ALA A 160 -16.29 1.32 8.08
CA ALA A 160 -15.41 2.30 8.71
C ALA A 160 -14.36 1.63 9.62
N THR A 161 -13.14 2.18 9.63
CA THR A 161 -12.01 1.64 10.40
C THR A 161 -12.34 1.49 11.89
N THR A 162 -13.07 2.46 12.47
CA THR A 162 -13.49 2.45 13.88
C THR A 162 -14.45 1.31 14.26
N LEU A 163 -15.12 0.70 13.28
CA LEU A 163 -15.99 -0.46 13.48
C LEU A 163 -15.27 -1.76 13.09
N LEU A 164 -14.51 -1.71 12.01
CA LEU A 164 -13.83 -2.89 11.49
C LEU A 164 -12.72 -3.37 12.43
N LEU A 165 -11.93 -2.42 12.96
CA LEU A 165 -10.75 -2.73 13.76
C LEU A 165 -11.10 -3.50 15.05
N PRO A 166 -12.01 -3.03 15.93
CA PRO A 166 -12.41 -3.81 17.09
C PRO A 166 -13.05 -5.15 16.72
N SER A 167 -13.87 -5.21 15.67
CA SER A 167 -14.46 -6.47 15.21
C SER A 167 -13.41 -7.51 14.80
N VAL A 168 -12.31 -7.08 14.18
CA VAL A 168 -11.19 -7.98 13.84
C VAL A 168 -10.42 -8.39 15.09
N ILE A 169 -10.13 -7.45 15.98
CA ILE A 169 -9.44 -7.68 17.24
C ILE A 169 -10.18 -8.73 18.08
N ASP A 170 -11.50 -8.56 18.27
CA ASP A 170 -12.33 -9.48 19.02
C ASP A 170 -12.35 -10.88 18.38
N ALA A 171 -12.46 -10.95 17.06
CA ALA A 171 -12.45 -12.22 16.33
C ALA A 171 -11.11 -12.97 16.42
N LEU A 172 -10.00 -12.29 16.68
CA LEU A 172 -8.67 -12.87 16.85
C LEU A 172 -8.31 -13.17 18.31
N GLY A 173 -9.19 -12.93 19.29
CA GLY A 173 -8.98 -13.27 20.69
C GLY A 173 -9.11 -12.09 21.67
N GLY A 174 -9.42 -10.89 21.17
CA GLY A 174 -9.60 -9.68 21.98
C GLY A 174 -8.32 -8.87 22.19
N ALA A 175 -8.50 -7.63 22.66
CA ALA A 175 -7.40 -6.68 22.88
C ALA A 175 -6.37 -7.25 23.88
N GLY A 176 -5.10 -7.21 23.51
CA GLY A 176 -3.98 -7.78 24.27
C GLY A 176 -3.80 -9.29 24.16
N ASN A 177 -4.74 -10.01 23.52
CA ASN A 177 -4.70 -11.48 23.38
C ASN A 177 -4.92 -11.94 21.92
N THR A 178 -4.76 -11.06 20.93
CA THR A 178 -4.91 -11.44 19.53
C THR A 178 -3.92 -12.54 19.15
N SER A 179 -4.40 -13.56 18.43
CA SER A 179 -3.56 -14.70 17.99
C SER A 179 -2.41 -14.27 17.07
N ILE A 180 -2.57 -13.14 16.37
CA ILE A 180 -1.53 -12.49 15.54
C ILE A 180 -1.65 -10.96 15.67
N PRO A 181 -0.54 -10.19 15.51
CA PRO A 181 -0.58 -8.73 15.51
C PRO A 181 -1.50 -8.16 14.45
N VAL A 182 -2.26 -7.13 14.82
CA VAL A 182 -3.16 -6.39 13.93
C VAL A 182 -2.59 -5.01 13.69
N ILE A 183 -2.43 -4.63 12.42
CA ILE A 183 -1.97 -3.30 11.99
C ILE A 183 -3.17 -2.55 11.40
N ALA A 184 -3.50 -1.39 11.98
CA ALA A 184 -4.64 -0.58 11.56
C ALA A 184 -4.31 0.27 10.33
N GLY A 185 -5.10 0.18 9.26
CA GLY A 185 -4.97 0.94 8.03
C GLY A 185 -6.25 1.66 7.66
N GLY A 186 -6.13 2.84 7.05
CA GLY A 186 -7.25 3.68 6.66
C GLY A 186 -7.55 4.80 7.68
N GLY A 187 -7.35 6.06 7.25
CA GLY A 187 -7.62 7.24 8.08
C GLY A 187 -6.50 7.64 9.05
N PHE A 188 -5.40 6.89 9.13
CA PHE A 188 -4.28 7.20 10.01
C PHE A 188 -3.21 8.05 9.30
N PHE A 189 -2.67 9.07 9.98
CA PHE A 189 -1.68 9.95 9.38
C PHE A 189 -0.72 10.62 10.40
N ASP A 190 -0.98 10.54 11.70
CA ASP A 190 -0.14 11.11 12.76
C ASP A 190 -0.17 10.29 14.06
N GLY A 191 0.55 10.75 15.10
CA GLY A 191 0.66 10.06 16.39
C GLY A 191 -0.66 9.92 17.14
N ARG A 192 -1.65 10.80 16.93
CA ARG A 192 -2.98 10.65 17.53
C ARG A 192 -3.69 9.42 16.99
N GLY A 193 -3.55 9.19 15.67
CA GLY A 193 -4.06 8.00 15.04
C GLY A 193 -3.37 6.73 15.54
N LEU A 194 -2.07 6.76 15.77
CA LEU A 194 -1.34 5.63 16.37
C LEU A 194 -1.88 5.32 17.77
N VAL A 195 -2.01 6.33 18.62
CA VAL A 195 -2.57 6.16 20.00
C VAL A 195 -3.97 5.56 19.95
N ALA A 196 -4.84 6.08 19.05
CA ALA A 196 -6.18 5.54 18.88
C ALA A 196 -6.17 4.07 18.43
N ALA A 197 -5.32 3.71 17.47
CA ALA A 197 -5.17 2.32 17.00
C ALA A 197 -4.69 1.38 18.13
N LEU A 198 -3.71 1.81 18.91
CA LEU A 198 -3.22 1.06 20.08
C LEU A 198 -4.32 0.89 21.14
N ALA A 199 -5.14 1.93 21.37
CA ALA A 199 -6.28 1.87 22.29
C ALA A 199 -7.37 0.89 21.84
N TYR A 200 -7.55 0.69 20.52
CA TYR A 200 -8.40 -0.38 19.97
C TYR A 200 -7.79 -1.78 20.12
N GLY A 201 -6.51 -1.89 20.50
CA GLY A 201 -5.79 -3.17 20.62
C GLY A 201 -4.97 -3.54 19.38
N ALA A 202 -4.80 -2.62 18.42
CA ALA A 202 -3.87 -2.84 17.32
C ALA A 202 -2.40 -2.77 17.80
N ALA A 203 -1.51 -3.40 17.04
CA ALA A 203 -0.08 -3.40 17.32
C ALA A 203 0.71 -2.38 16.47
N GLY A 204 0.04 -1.57 15.67
CA GLY A 204 0.66 -0.55 14.83
C GLY A 204 -0.31 0.06 13.82
N VAL A 205 0.18 0.99 13.02
CA VAL A 205 -0.59 1.66 11.96
C VAL A 205 0.08 1.54 10.60
N ALA A 206 -0.75 1.42 9.56
CA ALA A 206 -0.33 1.40 8.16
C ALA A 206 -0.85 2.66 7.46
N MET A 207 0.04 3.40 6.82
CA MET A 207 -0.25 4.68 6.20
C MET A 207 0.18 4.68 4.73
N GLY A 208 -0.67 5.19 3.87
CA GLY A 208 -0.38 5.41 2.44
C GLY A 208 -0.09 6.87 2.15
N THR A 209 -1.13 7.69 2.07
CA THR A 209 -1.07 9.10 1.67
C THR A 209 -0.06 9.92 2.48
N ARG A 210 0.10 9.63 3.77
CA ARG A 210 1.11 10.31 4.61
C ARG A 210 2.52 10.11 4.08
N PHE A 211 2.87 8.89 3.67
CA PHE A 211 4.18 8.58 3.10
C PHE A 211 4.31 9.04 1.64
N LEU A 212 3.23 9.01 0.86
CA LEU A 212 3.21 9.60 -0.47
C LEU A 212 3.66 11.06 -0.47
N LEU A 213 3.31 11.81 0.58
CA LEU A 213 3.60 13.24 0.72
C LEU A 213 5.00 13.54 1.29
N THR A 214 5.83 12.52 1.57
CA THR A 214 7.21 12.74 2.06
C THR A 214 8.16 13.13 0.93
N SER A 215 9.29 13.74 1.29
CA SER A 215 10.36 14.10 0.34
C SER A 215 10.97 12.89 -0.38
N ASP A 216 10.99 11.73 0.30
CA ASP A 216 11.58 10.50 -0.23
C ASP A 216 10.65 9.76 -1.21
N SER A 217 9.38 10.17 -1.26
CA SER A 217 8.45 9.71 -2.29
C SER A 217 8.79 10.36 -3.64
N ARG A 218 8.92 9.52 -4.68
CA ARG A 218 9.17 9.98 -6.05
C ARG A 218 7.96 10.61 -6.76
N VAL A 219 6.84 10.76 -6.06
CA VAL A 219 5.67 11.47 -6.58
C VAL A 219 6.07 12.92 -6.87
N PRO A 220 5.77 13.45 -8.08
CA PRO A 220 6.09 14.83 -8.43
C PRO A 220 5.49 15.85 -7.45
N ASP A 221 6.21 16.93 -7.15
CA ASP A 221 5.76 17.92 -6.17
C ASP A 221 4.44 18.58 -6.54
N ALA A 222 4.18 18.80 -7.83
CA ALA A 222 2.89 19.28 -8.31
C ALA A 222 1.71 18.35 -7.94
N VAL A 223 1.95 17.03 -7.87
CA VAL A 223 0.95 16.05 -7.42
C VAL A 223 0.79 16.11 -5.90
N LYS A 224 1.92 16.15 -5.16
CA LYS A 224 1.89 16.31 -3.71
C LYS A 224 1.14 17.58 -3.30
N GLN A 225 1.36 18.67 -4.02
CA GLN A 225 0.68 19.94 -3.78
C GLN A 225 -0.84 19.81 -3.89
N GLN A 226 -1.35 19.04 -4.86
CA GLN A 226 -2.79 18.81 -4.99
C GLN A 226 -3.38 18.03 -3.80
N TYR A 227 -2.64 17.06 -3.26
CA TYR A 227 -3.08 16.40 -2.02
C TYR A 227 -3.12 17.37 -0.84
N LEU A 228 -2.16 18.31 -0.77
CA LEU A 228 -2.09 19.31 0.31
C LEU A 228 -3.20 20.36 0.22
N GLU A 229 -3.68 20.65 -0.99
CA GLU A 229 -4.80 21.60 -1.23
C GLU A 229 -6.17 20.98 -1.01
N LYS A 230 -6.26 19.65 -0.87
CA LYS A 230 -7.51 18.91 -0.70
C LYS A 230 -7.85 18.66 0.76
N GLY A 231 -9.13 18.77 1.07
CA GLY A 231 -9.69 18.46 2.38
C GLY A 231 -10.31 17.05 2.45
N LEU A 232 -10.84 16.72 3.61
CA LEU A 232 -11.48 15.42 3.87
C LEU A 232 -12.67 15.13 2.94
N GLN A 233 -13.35 16.17 2.45
CA GLN A 233 -14.53 16.07 1.57
C GLN A 233 -14.13 15.85 0.10
N ASP A 234 -12.85 16.00 -0.23
CA ASP A 234 -12.35 15.92 -1.61
C ASP A 234 -11.94 14.51 -2.03
N THR A 235 -12.45 13.48 -1.36
CA THR A 235 -12.32 12.09 -1.79
C THR A 235 -13.66 11.49 -2.14
N VAL A 236 -13.65 10.47 -2.99
CA VAL A 236 -14.83 9.69 -3.36
C VAL A 236 -14.46 8.22 -3.49
N VAL A 237 -15.37 7.33 -3.10
CA VAL A 237 -15.25 5.91 -3.44
C VAL A 237 -15.97 5.68 -4.74
N SER A 238 -15.23 5.24 -5.76
CA SER A 238 -15.73 5.01 -7.12
C SER A 238 -15.50 3.57 -7.54
N THR A 239 -16.46 2.98 -8.22
CA THR A 239 -16.30 1.71 -8.93
C THR A 239 -16.00 1.90 -10.42
N ARG A 240 -15.94 3.16 -10.89
CA ARG A 240 -15.69 3.50 -12.29
C ARG A 240 -14.23 3.40 -12.71
N VAL A 241 -13.34 3.16 -11.75
CA VAL A 241 -11.89 3.07 -11.97
C VAL A 241 -11.52 1.72 -12.58
N ASP A 242 -11.92 0.63 -11.92
CA ASP A 242 -11.57 -0.74 -12.29
C ASP A 242 -12.67 -1.78 -11.94
N GLY A 243 -13.88 -1.29 -11.64
CA GLY A 243 -15.00 -2.13 -11.26
C GLY A 243 -15.09 -2.45 -9.76
N MET A 244 -14.04 -2.18 -8.99
CA MET A 244 -14.02 -2.38 -7.55
C MET A 244 -14.11 -1.04 -6.79
N PRO A 245 -14.64 -1.02 -5.55
CA PRO A 245 -14.64 0.19 -4.73
C PRO A 245 -13.22 0.72 -4.52
N HIS A 246 -12.95 1.93 -5.01
CA HIS A 246 -11.64 2.57 -4.99
C HIS A 246 -11.75 4.01 -4.47
N ARG A 247 -11.09 4.33 -3.35
CA ARG A 247 -11.06 5.69 -2.84
C ARG A 247 -9.98 6.50 -3.55
N VAL A 248 -10.40 7.57 -4.18
CA VAL A 248 -9.56 8.47 -4.98
C VAL A 248 -9.85 9.93 -4.65
N LEU A 249 -8.91 10.81 -4.98
CA LEU A 249 -9.17 12.25 -4.94
C LEU A 249 -10.24 12.61 -5.99
N ARG A 250 -11.12 13.52 -5.63
CA ARG A 250 -12.13 14.09 -6.50
C ARG A 250 -11.46 15.08 -7.46
N THR A 251 -11.23 14.64 -8.70
CA THR A 251 -10.64 15.42 -9.79
C THR A 251 -11.64 15.61 -10.92
N GLY A 252 -11.33 16.47 -11.89
CA GLY A 252 -12.16 16.63 -13.08
C GLY A 252 -12.41 15.32 -13.84
N LEU A 253 -11.39 14.46 -13.94
CA LEU A 253 -11.54 13.14 -14.56
C LEU A 253 -12.48 12.24 -13.74
N VAL A 254 -12.26 12.15 -12.44
CA VAL A 254 -13.11 11.32 -11.57
C VAL A 254 -14.56 11.79 -11.63
N ASN A 255 -14.82 13.10 -11.61
CA ASN A 255 -16.16 13.66 -11.78
C ASN A 255 -16.77 13.31 -13.15
N ALA A 256 -15.96 13.33 -14.22
CA ALA A 256 -16.41 12.94 -15.55
C ALA A 256 -16.77 11.45 -15.64
N LEU A 257 -15.97 10.57 -15.01
CA LEU A 257 -16.27 9.14 -14.92
C LEU A 257 -17.54 8.87 -14.11
N GLU A 258 -17.72 9.55 -12.98
CA GLU A 258 -18.91 9.43 -12.12
C GLU A 258 -20.19 9.97 -12.80
N SER A 259 -20.06 10.93 -13.72
CA SER A 259 -21.23 11.48 -14.47
C SER A 259 -21.93 10.46 -15.37
N GLY A 260 -21.33 9.27 -15.57
CA GLY A 260 -21.87 8.20 -16.41
C GLY A 260 -21.90 8.51 -17.92
N SER A 261 -21.36 9.65 -18.36
CA SER A 261 -21.28 10.03 -19.77
C SER A 261 -20.00 9.48 -20.42
N PRO A 262 -20.09 8.53 -21.37
CA PRO A 262 -18.93 7.99 -22.06
C PRO A 262 -18.10 9.07 -22.78
N VAL A 263 -18.76 10.07 -23.35
CA VAL A 263 -18.11 11.16 -24.09
C VAL A 263 -17.31 12.07 -23.14
N LYS A 264 -17.90 12.44 -22.00
CA LYS A 264 -17.20 13.26 -20.99
C LYS A 264 -16.01 12.49 -20.38
N GLY A 265 -16.18 11.20 -20.11
CA GLY A 265 -15.12 10.33 -19.61
C GLY A 265 -13.96 10.21 -20.60
N MET A 266 -14.24 10.01 -21.89
CA MET A 266 -13.24 9.92 -22.96
C MET A 266 -12.47 11.24 -23.16
N LEU A 267 -13.18 12.37 -23.19
CA LEU A 267 -12.56 13.71 -23.30
C LEU A 267 -11.65 14.00 -22.10
N ALA A 268 -12.12 13.73 -20.89
CA ALA A 268 -11.33 13.92 -19.69
C ALA A 268 -10.10 12.99 -19.65
N ALA A 269 -10.22 11.74 -20.10
CA ALA A 269 -9.09 10.81 -20.20
C ALA A 269 -8.02 11.32 -21.18
N VAL A 270 -8.42 11.84 -22.35
CA VAL A 270 -7.49 12.42 -23.34
C VAL A 270 -6.81 13.68 -22.79
N GLN A 271 -7.55 14.56 -22.12
CA GLN A 271 -7.00 15.77 -21.50
C GLN A 271 -5.96 15.42 -20.41
N ASN A 272 -6.26 14.44 -19.58
CA ASN A 272 -5.33 13.99 -18.55
C ASN A 272 -4.11 13.26 -19.12
N ALA A 273 -4.27 12.45 -20.16
CA ALA A 273 -3.14 11.83 -20.86
C ALA A 273 -2.18 12.87 -21.44
N ASN A 274 -2.73 13.97 -22.01
CA ASN A 274 -1.94 15.11 -22.48
C ASN A 274 -1.18 15.79 -21.33
N LYS A 275 -1.86 16.00 -20.22
CA LYS A 275 -1.29 16.63 -19.02
C LYS A 275 -0.19 15.76 -18.41
N PHE A 276 -0.43 14.46 -18.28
CA PHE A 276 0.55 13.49 -17.82
C PHE A 276 1.80 13.45 -18.72
N LYS A 277 1.61 13.48 -20.05
CA LYS A 277 2.70 13.58 -21.00
C LYS A 277 3.54 14.83 -20.78
N SER A 278 2.91 15.99 -20.58
CA SER A 278 3.65 17.26 -20.35
C SER A 278 4.45 17.25 -19.05
N MET A 279 3.98 16.52 -18.03
CA MET A 279 4.63 16.44 -16.73
C MET A 279 5.75 15.40 -16.67
N THR A 280 5.63 14.29 -17.41
CA THR A 280 6.57 13.17 -17.36
C THR A 280 7.56 13.13 -18.50
N GLY A 281 7.34 13.92 -19.58
CA GLY A 281 8.12 13.87 -20.81
C GLY A 281 7.95 12.56 -21.63
N MET A 282 7.03 11.68 -21.25
CA MET A 282 6.80 10.41 -21.94
C MET A 282 6.31 10.62 -23.37
N ARG A 283 6.80 9.80 -24.32
CA ARG A 283 6.36 9.85 -25.71
C ARG A 283 4.98 9.21 -25.87
N TRP A 284 4.13 9.76 -26.75
CA TRP A 284 2.81 9.20 -27.08
C TRP A 284 2.82 7.72 -27.46
N GLN A 285 3.90 7.26 -28.11
CA GLN A 285 4.07 5.85 -28.49
C GLN A 285 4.24 4.94 -27.25
N ALA A 286 4.90 5.42 -26.19
CA ALA A 286 5.00 4.69 -24.93
C ALA A 286 3.64 4.67 -24.21
N LEU A 287 2.96 5.82 -24.14
CA LEU A 287 1.61 5.91 -23.57
C LEU A 287 0.58 5.06 -24.32
N ALA A 288 0.63 5.04 -25.68
CA ALA A 288 -0.27 4.23 -26.49
C ALA A 288 0.07 2.72 -26.41
N ARG A 289 1.34 2.35 -26.35
CA ARG A 289 1.79 0.96 -26.15
C ARG A 289 1.40 0.44 -24.77
N ASP A 290 1.64 1.26 -23.76
CA ASP A 290 1.20 0.97 -22.41
C ASP A 290 -0.34 0.93 -22.36
N GLY A 291 -1.06 1.82 -23.03
CA GLY A 291 -2.52 1.79 -23.23
C GLY A 291 -3.03 0.52 -23.91
N LEU A 292 -2.37 0.02 -24.96
CA LEU A 292 -2.76 -1.19 -25.69
C LEU A 292 -2.39 -2.49 -24.94
N ASN A 293 -1.26 -2.51 -24.27
CA ASN A 293 -0.89 -3.58 -23.33
C ASN A 293 -1.87 -3.61 -22.13
N MET A 294 -2.49 -2.51 -21.83
CA MET A 294 -3.53 -2.29 -20.83
C MET A 294 -4.82 -3.04 -21.13
N LYS A 295 -5.23 -3.10 -22.39
CA LYS A 295 -6.43 -3.83 -22.82
C LYS A 295 -6.27 -5.36 -22.69
N LYS A 296 -5.02 -5.85 -22.62
CA LYS A 296 -4.68 -7.26 -22.40
C LYS A 296 -4.37 -7.62 -20.94
N ALA A 297 -4.04 -6.62 -20.10
CA ALA A 297 -3.83 -6.77 -18.67
C ALA A 297 -4.95 -6.04 -17.92
N SER A 298 -6.17 -6.53 -18.04
CA SER A 298 -7.45 -5.85 -17.83
C SER A 298 -7.62 -5.00 -16.55
N ASP A 299 -6.80 -5.16 -15.53
CA ASP A 299 -7.03 -4.50 -14.23
C ASP A 299 -5.89 -3.56 -13.80
N ARG A 300 -4.66 -3.81 -14.23
CA ARG A 300 -3.48 -3.04 -13.76
C ARG A 300 -3.45 -1.62 -14.26
N THR A 301 -4.09 -1.36 -15.37
CA THR A 301 -3.89 -0.15 -16.14
C THR A 301 -4.87 0.94 -15.87
N TRP A 302 -6.12 0.60 -15.54
CA TRP A 302 -7.04 1.60 -15.02
C TRP A 302 -6.51 2.19 -13.70
N GLN A 303 -5.92 1.39 -12.82
CA GLN A 303 -5.24 1.90 -11.62
C GLN A 303 -4.12 2.87 -11.99
N GLN A 304 -3.34 2.58 -13.02
CA GLN A 304 -2.30 3.46 -13.53
C GLN A 304 -2.87 4.75 -14.10
N ILE A 305 -3.92 4.67 -14.90
CA ILE A 305 -4.58 5.84 -15.47
C ILE A 305 -5.26 6.67 -14.39
N VAL A 306 -5.84 6.07 -13.38
CA VAL A 306 -6.49 6.80 -12.28
C VAL A 306 -5.47 7.33 -11.29
N MET A 307 -4.38 6.63 -11.04
CA MET A 307 -3.23 7.21 -10.32
C MET A 307 -2.61 8.36 -11.13
N ALA A 308 -2.46 8.21 -12.45
CA ALA A 308 -2.08 9.30 -13.36
C ALA A 308 -3.18 10.37 -13.51
N ALA A 309 -4.43 10.04 -13.29
CA ALA A 309 -5.57 10.96 -13.34
C ALA A 309 -5.80 11.69 -12.01
N ASN A 310 -5.30 11.14 -10.91
CA ASN A 310 -5.08 11.88 -9.66
C ASN A 310 -3.80 12.72 -9.73
N THR A 311 -3.07 12.65 -10.84
CA THR A 311 -2.01 13.58 -11.19
C THR A 311 -2.66 14.81 -11.81
N PRO A 312 -2.33 16.01 -11.41
CA PRO A 312 -2.92 17.25 -11.89
C PRO A 312 -2.82 17.45 -13.40
#